data_425801353b65884577a4898cbd427368
#
_entry.id   425801353b65884577a4898cbd427368
#
_cell.length_a   1.000
_cell.length_b   1.000
_cell.length_c   1.000
_cell.angle_alpha   90.00
_cell.angle_beta   90.00
_cell.angle_gamma   90.00
#
_symmetry.space_group_name_H-M   'P 1'
#
loop_
_entity.id
_entity.type
_entity.pdbx_description
1 polymer ?
#
loop_
_entity_poly.entity_id
_entity_poly.type
_entity_poly.pdbx_seq_one_letter_code
_entity_poly.pdbx_strand_id
1 'polypeptide(L)'
;MNKDTRIAMLTRLRDENPAPTTELNFSTPFELLIAVLLSAQATDVGVNKATDKLYPVANTPKAILALGLDGLKSYIKTIGLFNTKAQNTLKTCQMLIDLHDGEVPAQRAALEALPGVGRKTANVVLNTAFGLLKDDQGQYFIAVDTHIQRLANRTGYAKGKTVEQTEQNIIKNTPRKTEFFFNLHHWFILHGRYTCVARKPKCGSCIVEDLCDFKEKTS
;
A
#
# COMPACT_ATOMS: atom_id res chain seq x y z
N MET A 1 -20.00 3.26 -14.43
CA MET A 1 -19.01 2.71 -15.41
C MET A 1 -19.36 1.26 -15.74
N ASN A 2 -19.43 0.88 -17.03
CA ASN A 2 -19.69 -0.50 -17.47
C ASN A 2 -18.40 -1.35 -17.51
N LYS A 3 -18.50 -2.63 -17.88
CA LYS A 3 -17.37 -3.58 -17.90
C LYS A 3 -16.28 -3.18 -18.91
N ASP A 4 -16.69 -2.81 -20.12
CA ASP A 4 -15.74 -2.50 -21.20
C ASP A 4 -14.96 -1.21 -20.90
N THR A 5 -15.65 -0.20 -20.35
CA THR A 5 -15.03 1.04 -19.89
C THR A 5 -14.00 0.78 -18.77
N ARG A 6 -14.29 -0.15 -17.84
CA ARG A 6 -13.30 -0.54 -16.80
C ARG A 6 -12.08 -1.22 -17.39
N ILE A 7 -12.28 -2.12 -18.35
CA ILE A 7 -11.16 -2.76 -19.05
C ILE A 7 -10.32 -1.72 -19.80
N ALA A 8 -10.97 -0.80 -20.52
CA ALA A 8 -10.27 0.28 -21.21
C ALA A 8 -9.45 1.16 -20.24
N MET A 9 -10.02 1.50 -19.08
CA MET A 9 -9.32 2.25 -18.05
C MET A 9 -8.08 1.51 -17.55
N LEU A 10 -8.20 0.22 -17.22
CA LEU A 10 -7.06 -0.59 -16.75
C LEU A 10 -5.99 -0.74 -17.83
N THR A 11 -6.41 -0.92 -19.08
CA THR A 11 -5.50 -1.02 -20.23
C THR A 11 -4.67 0.25 -20.38
N ARG A 12 -5.29 1.44 -20.33
CA ARG A 12 -4.57 2.72 -20.41
C ARG A 12 -3.60 2.93 -19.24
N LEU A 13 -4.01 2.57 -18.01
CA LEU A 13 -3.12 2.65 -16.85
C LEU A 13 -1.93 1.69 -16.95
N ARG A 14 -2.15 0.48 -17.51
CA ARG A 14 -1.08 -0.48 -17.81
C ARG A 14 -0.13 0.06 -18.87
N ASP A 15 -0.67 0.58 -19.97
CA ASP A 15 0.13 1.06 -21.10
C ASP A 15 0.96 2.30 -20.72
N GLU A 16 0.44 3.16 -19.82
CA GLU A 16 1.18 4.28 -19.23
C GLU A 16 2.30 3.82 -18.30
N ASN A 17 2.05 2.79 -17.49
CA ASN A 17 3.03 2.23 -16.56
C ASN A 17 2.92 0.70 -16.50
N PRO A 18 3.63 -0.02 -17.39
CA PRO A 18 3.53 -1.48 -17.50
C PRO A 18 4.04 -2.24 -16.27
N ALA A 19 4.97 -1.66 -15.50
CA ALA A 19 5.60 -2.29 -14.34
C ALA A 19 5.53 -1.34 -13.12
N PRO A 20 4.32 -1.06 -12.59
CA PRO A 20 4.18 -0.17 -11.46
C PRO A 20 4.70 -0.86 -10.19
N THR A 21 5.33 -0.08 -9.33
CA THR A 21 5.84 -0.57 -8.04
C THR A 21 5.54 0.41 -6.92
N THR A 22 5.79 0.00 -5.68
CA THR A 22 5.76 0.91 -4.53
C THR A 22 6.87 1.95 -4.63
N GLU A 23 6.65 3.12 -4.05
CA GLU A 23 7.67 4.18 -3.93
C GLU A 23 8.56 3.99 -2.68
N LEU A 24 8.27 2.99 -1.84
CA LEU A 24 9.10 2.63 -0.70
C LEU A 24 10.30 1.79 -1.13
N ASN A 25 11.49 2.12 -0.60
CA ASN A 25 12.72 1.35 -0.82
C ASN A 25 12.77 0.15 0.12
N PHE A 26 12.99 -1.04 -0.42
CA PHE A 26 13.16 -2.27 0.34
C PHE A 26 13.88 -3.34 -0.49
N SER A 27 14.53 -4.29 0.18
CA SER A 27 15.19 -5.44 -0.44
C SER A 27 14.65 -6.78 0.10
N THR A 28 13.98 -6.76 1.26
CA THR A 28 13.42 -7.97 1.89
C THR A 28 11.97 -7.75 2.33
N PRO A 29 11.18 -8.82 2.52
CA PRO A 29 9.83 -8.71 3.09
C PRO A 29 9.80 -7.99 4.44
N PHE A 30 10.85 -8.17 5.28
CA PHE A 30 10.96 -7.47 6.55
C PHE A 30 11.15 -5.97 6.38
N GLU A 31 12.06 -5.55 5.51
CA GLU A 31 12.25 -4.13 5.19
C GLU A 31 10.96 -3.49 4.68
N LEU A 32 10.22 -4.18 3.78
CA LEU A 32 8.94 -3.69 3.32
C LEU A 32 7.92 -3.55 4.46
N LEU A 33 7.79 -4.56 5.33
CA LEU A 33 6.87 -4.50 6.47
C LEU A 33 7.16 -3.28 7.36
N ILE A 34 8.44 -3.06 7.70
CA ILE A 34 8.85 -1.91 8.52
C ILE A 34 8.60 -0.59 7.78
N ALA A 35 8.96 -0.50 6.49
CA ALA A 35 8.72 0.72 5.70
C ALA A 35 7.22 1.07 5.63
N VAL A 36 6.33 0.08 5.38
CA VAL A 36 4.88 0.29 5.35
C VAL A 36 4.33 0.66 6.73
N LEU A 37 4.83 0.06 7.82
CA LEU A 37 4.47 0.44 9.19
C LEU A 37 4.86 1.90 9.47
N LEU A 38 6.06 2.31 9.05
CA LEU A 38 6.55 3.68 9.19
C LEU A 38 5.80 4.67 8.29
N SER A 39 5.21 4.24 7.18
CA SER A 39 4.52 5.12 6.22
C SER A 39 3.14 5.60 6.69
N ALA A 40 2.58 5.04 7.75
CA ALA A 40 1.29 5.49 8.29
C ALA A 40 1.35 6.99 8.64
N GLN A 41 0.52 7.82 7.97
CA GLN A 41 0.53 9.29 8.10
C GLN A 41 1.91 9.94 7.87
N ALA A 42 2.71 9.38 6.98
CA ALA A 42 3.99 9.94 6.56
C ALA A 42 4.14 9.81 5.03
N THR A 43 5.04 10.59 4.44
CA THR A 43 5.35 10.49 3.02
C THR A 43 6.37 9.37 2.76
N ASP A 44 6.25 8.67 1.63
CA ASP A 44 7.19 7.61 1.25
C ASP A 44 8.62 8.17 1.14
N VAL A 45 8.79 9.39 0.65
CA VAL A 45 10.09 10.09 0.62
C VAL A 45 10.67 10.28 2.02
N GLY A 46 9.85 10.67 3.00
CA GLY A 46 10.28 10.81 4.39
C GLY A 46 10.67 9.48 5.02
N VAL A 47 9.92 8.43 4.72
CA VAL A 47 10.22 7.06 5.17
C VAL A 47 11.53 6.59 4.55
N ASN A 48 11.70 6.70 3.22
CA ASN A 48 12.92 6.28 2.54
C ASN A 48 14.17 6.96 3.10
N LYS A 49 14.12 8.29 3.35
CA LYS A 49 15.24 9.02 3.98
C LYS A 49 15.65 8.47 5.34
N ALA A 50 14.70 7.90 6.10
CA ALA A 50 14.99 7.29 7.39
C ALA A 50 15.48 5.85 7.24
N THR A 51 14.83 5.05 6.39
CA THR A 51 15.17 3.64 6.16
C THR A 51 16.48 3.47 5.40
N ASP A 52 16.85 4.37 4.50
CA ASP A 52 18.15 4.40 3.81
C ASP A 52 19.33 4.49 4.81
N LYS A 53 19.09 5.08 6.01
CA LYS A 53 20.09 5.13 7.09
C LYS A 53 19.96 3.96 8.06
N LEU A 54 18.75 3.44 8.24
CA LEU A 54 18.45 2.38 9.19
C LEU A 54 18.86 1.00 8.66
N TYR A 55 18.46 0.64 7.44
CA TYR A 55 18.64 -0.71 6.92
C TYR A 55 20.07 -1.16 6.74
N PRO A 56 21.08 -0.30 6.38
CA PRO A 56 22.48 -0.70 6.39
C PRO A 56 23.00 -1.15 7.77
N VAL A 57 22.33 -0.70 8.84
CA VAL A 57 22.73 -1.00 10.23
C VAL A 57 21.84 -2.09 10.84
N ALA A 58 20.55 -2.06 10.57
CA ALA A 58 19.57 -2.95 11.17
C ALA A 58 18.43 -3.24 10.20
N ASN A 59 18.51 -4.36 9.47
CA ASN A 59 17.51 -4.82 8.49
C ASN A 59 16.93 -6.19 8.81
N THR A 60 17.03 -6.62 10.07
CA THR A 60 16.40 -7.84 10.59
C THR A 60 15.71 -7.56 11.92
N PRO A 61 14.70 -8.37 12.33
CA PRO A 61 14.05 -8.19 13.63
C PRO A 61 15.05 -8.14 14.80
N LYS A 62 16.03 -9.05 14.79
CA LYS A 62 17.07 -9.12 15.83
C LYS A 62 17.95 -7.87 15.87
N ALA A 63 18.35 -7.36 14.71
CA ALA A 63 19.17 -6.15 14.63
C ALA A 63 18.41 -4.90 15.09
N ILE A 64 17.12 -4.78 14.72
CA ILE A 64 16.27 -3.67 15.22
C ILE A 64 16.11 -3.72 16.74
N LEU A 65 15.89 -4.90 17.32
CA LEU A 65 15.81 -5.05 18.79
C LEU A 65 17.12 -4.68 19.49
N ALA A 66 18.25 -5.01 18.88
CA ALA A 66 19.58 -4.67 19.42
C ALA A 66 19.84 -3.15 19.48
N LEU A 67 19.22 -2.34 18.61
CA LEU A 67 19.27 -0.88 18.68
C LEU A 67 18.57 -0.33 19.93
N GLY A 68 17.58 -1.05 20.44
CA GLY A 68 16.71 -0.57 21.49
C GLY A 68 15.83 0.61 21.05
N LEU A 69 15.00 1.11 21.98
CA LEU A 69 14.01 2.14 21.67
C LEU A 69 14.65 3.46 21.24
N ASP A 70 15.63 3.94 21.97
CA ASP A 70 16.26 5.24 21.69
C ASP A 70 17.15 5.18 20.45
N GLY A 71 17.84 4.05 20.24
CA GLY A 71 18.58 3.81 19.01
C GLY A 71 17.68 3.85 17.78
N LEU A 72 16.58 3.11 17.77
CA LEU A 72 15.61 3.13 16.66
C LEU A 72 15.01 4.53 16.45
N LYS A 73 14.61 5.22 17.53
CA LYS A 73 14.09 6.60 17.44
C LYS A 73 15.07 7.56 16.78
N SER A 74 16.37 7.40 16.99
CA SER A 74 17.39 8.28 16.40
C SER A 74 17.35 8.28 14.86
N TYR A 75 17.00 7.13 14.25
CA TYR A 75 16.86 6.98 12.80
C TYR A 75 15.54 7.52 12.27
N ILE A 76 14.42 7.35 12.99
CA ILE A 76 13.08 7.63 12.50
C ILE A 76 12.44 8.92 13.06
N LYS A 77 13.19 9.72 13.82
CA LYS A 77 12.68 10.96 14.48
C LYS A 77 12.12 12.01 13.53
N THR A 78 12.46 11.95 12.24
CA THR A 78 11.93 12.84 11.21
C THR A 78 10.55 12.40 10.68
N ILE A 79 10.08 11.22 11.07
CA ILE A 79 8.79 10.66 10.66
C ILE A 79 7.74 11.04 11.70
N GLY A 80 6.57 11.49 11.27
CA GLY A 80 5.45 11.77 12.18
C GLY A 80 5.08 10.57 13.04
N LEU A 81 4.69 10.82 14.31
CA LEU A 81 4.33 9.79 15.29
C LEU A 81 5.47 8.78 15.60
N PHE A 82 6.72 9.19 15.44
CA PHE A 82 7.89 8.30 15.54
C PHE A 82 7.99 7.56 16.88
N ASN A 83 7.51 8.13 17.99
CA ASN A 83 7.51 7.46 19.29
C ASN A 83 6.66 6.19 19.30
N THR A 84 5.41 6.30 18.85
CA THR A 84 4.49 5.16 18.75
C THR A 84 4.96 4.16 17.69
N LYS A 85 5.46 4.65 16.56
CA LYS A 85 6.03 3.81 15.49
C LYS A 85 7.23 3.02 15.97
N ALA A 86 8.15 3.63 16.72
CA ALA A 86 9.29 2.93 17.29
C ALA A 86 8.86 1.80 18.24
N GLN A 87 7.90 2.08 19.13
CA GLN A 87 7.36 1.07 20.04
C GLN A 87 6.68 -0.08 19.29
N ASN A 88 5.84 0.23 18.29
CA ASN A 88 5.20 -0.79 17.47
C ASN A 88 6.21 -1.61 16.69
N THR A 89 7.23 -0.99 16.10
CA THR A 89 8.32 -1.68 15.38
C THR A 89 9.05 -2.66 16.28
N LEU A 90 9.45 -2.26 17.48
CA LEU A 90 10.11 -3.16 18.42
C LEU A 90 9.22 -4.33 18.84
N LYS A 91 7.94 -4.06 19.18
CA LYS A 91 6.99 -5.12 19.51
C LYS A 91 6.77 -6.07 18.34
N THR A 92 6.65 -5.53 17.12
CA THR A 92 6.54 -6.33 15.88
C THR A 92 7.77 -7.21 15.70
N CYS A 93 8.99 -6.68 15.87
CA CYS A 93 10.22 -7.45 15.78
C CYS A 93 10.28 -8.58 16.82
N GLN A 94 9.85 -8.30 18.06
CA GLN A 94 9.79 -9.34 19.10
C GLN A 94 8.80 -10.44 18.73
N MET A 95 7.59 -10.08 18.29
CA MET A 95 6.57 -11.06 17.87
C MET A 95 7.02 -11.89 16.67
N LEU A 96 7.73 -11.28 15.71
CA LEU A 96 8.28 -12.03 14.58
C LEU A 96 9.27 -13.11 15.05
N ILE A 97 10.13 -12.79 16.02
CA ILE A 97 11.08 -13.77 16.59
C ILE A 97 10.33 -14.86 17.36
N ASP A 98 9.40 -14.48 18.23
CA ASP A 98 8.74 -15.41 19.15
C ASP A 98 7.74 -16.35 18.47
N LEU A 99 7.10 -15.90 17.37
CA LEU A 99 5.98 -16.60 16.75
C LEU A 99 6.23 -17.02 15.30
N HIS A 100 7.25 -16.47 14.64
CA HIS A 100 7.48 -16.64 13.21
C HIS A 100 8.95 -16.84 12.83
N ASP A 101 9.80 -17.31 13.77
CA ASP A 101 11.21 -17.59 13.56
C ASP A 101 12.01 -16.40 12.97
N GLY A 102 11.56 -15.17 13.22
CA GLY A 102 12.15 -13.94 12.70
C GLY A 102 11.72 -13.58 11.27
N GLU A 103 10.86 -14.37 10.66
CA GLU A 103 10.37 -14.16 9.28
C GLU A 103 9.03 -13.42 9.25
N VAL A 104 8.74 -12.77 8.14
CA VAL A 104 7.44 -12.10 7.93
C VAL A 104 6.42 -13.15 7.48
N PRO A 105 5.31 -13.34 8.22
CA PRO A 105 4.31 -14.33 7.83
C PRO A 105 3.56 -13.93 6.56
N ALA A 106 3.32 -14.90 5.68
CA ALA A 106 2.55 -14.71 4.45
C ALA A 106 1.03 -14.95 4.63
N GLN A 107 0.52 -14.79 5.86
CA GLN A 107 -0.90 -14.92 6.20
C GLN A 107 -1.44 -13.58 6.73
N ARG A 108 -2.63 -13.17 6.24
CA ARG A 108 -3.21 -11.88 6.64
C ARG A 108 -3.51 -11.79 8.13
N ALA A 109 -4.08 -12.84 8.71
CA ALA A 109 -4.41 -12.85 10.13
C ALA A 109 -3.15 -12.70 11.02
N ALA A 110 -2.05 -13.35 10.65
CA ALA A 110 -0.78 -13.24 11.37
C ALA A 110 -0.17 -11.84 11.23
N LEU A 111 -0.25 -11.23 10.05
CA LEU A 111 0.20 -9.85 9.84
C LEU A 111 -0.65 -8.84 10.61
N GLU A 112 -1.97 -8.97 10.59
CA GLU A 112 -2.89 -8.06 11.32
C GLU A 112 -2.75 -8.18 12.86
N ALA A 113 -2.21 -9.30 13.37
CA ALA A 113 -1.90 -9.46 14.78
C ALA A 113 -0.66 -8.65 15.22
N LEU A 114 0.18 -8.21 14.27
CA LEU A 114 1.38 -7.44 14.57
C LEU A 114 1.02 -5.98 14.95
N PRO A 115 1.67 -5.40 15.97
CA PRO A 115 1.39 -4.04 16.43
C PRO A 115 1.56 -2.97 15.34
N GLY A 116 0.49 -2.21 15.09
CA GLY A 116 0.49 -1.16 14.06
C GLY A 116 0.26 -1.65 12.62
N VAL A 117 0.01 -2.94 12.45
CA VAL A 117 -0.34 -3.55 11.16
C VAL A 117 -1.85 -3.75 11.08
N GLY A 118 -2.53 -2.91 10.30
CA GLY A 118 -3.95 -3.09 9.99
C GLY A 118 -4.13 -3.77 8.63
N ARG A 119 -5.40 -4.04 8.25
CA ARG A 119 -5.78 -4.70 6.99
C ARG A 119 -5.10 -4.12 5.75
N LYS A 120 -5.05 -2.80 5.62
CA LYS A 120 -4.38 -2.14 4.47
C LYS A 120 -2.90 -2.48 4.42
N THR A 121 -2.21 -2.42 5.55
CA THR A 121 -0.77 -2.72 5.66
C THR A 121 -0.51 -4.20 5.35
N ALA A 122 -1.29 -5.11 5.94
CA ALA A 122 -1.20 -6.54 5.65
C ALA A 122 -1.38 -6.85 4.16
N ASN A 123 -2.40 -6.27 3.53
CA ASN A 123 -2.67 -6.45 2.10
C ASN A 123 -1.52 -5.91 1.21
N VAL A 124 -0.91 -4.77 1.57
CA VAL A 124 0.28 -4.25 0.85
C VAL A 124 1.45 -5.22 0.95
N VAL A 125 1.76 -5.71 2.16
CA VAL A 125 2.86 -6.65 2.38
C VAL A 125 2.62 -7.96 1.61
N LEU A 126 1.43 -8.54 1.71
CA LEU A 126 1.08 -9.78 1.00
C LEU A 126 1.19 -9.63 -0.52
N ASN A 127 0.69 -8.54 -1.08
CA ASN A 127 0.77 -8.31 -2.52
C ASN A 127 2.20 -7.99 -2.97
N THR A 128 2.87 -7.05 -2.31
CA THR A 128 4.14 -6.50 -2.79
C THR A 128 5.33 -7.41 -2.47
N ALA A 129 5.39 -8.01 -1.26
CA ALA A 129 6.51 -8.86 -0.88
C ALA A 129 6.35 -10.32 -1.32
N PHE A 130 5.10 -10.83 -1.33
CA PHE A 130 4.83 -12.24 -1.60
C PHE A 130 4.10 -12.49 -2.92
N GLY A 131 3.71 -11.45 -3.66
CA GLY A 131 2.99 -11.59 -4.91
C GLY A 131 1.59 -12.19 -4.76
N LEU A 132 1.02 -12.16 -3.56
CA LEU A 132 -0.26 -12.79 -3.27
C LEU A 132 -1.43 -11.89 -3.68
N LEU A 133 -2.44 -12.50 -4.29
CA LEU A 133 -3.70 -11.88 -4.71
C LEU A 133 -4.89 -12.39 -3.91
N LYS A 134 -4.70 -13.46 -3.16
CA LYS A 134 -5.70 -14.11 -2.33
C LYS A 134 -5.13 -14.38 -0.94
N ASP A 135 -5.99 -14.29 0.05
CA ASP A 135 -5.66 -14.67 1.41
C ASP A 135 -5.67 -16.21 1.60
N ASP A 136 -5.38 -16.63 2.80
CA ASP A 136 -5.38 -18.03 3.25
C ASP A 136 -6.75 -18.71 3.13
N GLN A 137 -7.83 -17.94 3.00
CA GLN A 137 -9.20 -18.45 2.73
C GLN A 137 -9.53 -18.47 1.24
N GLY A 138 -8.57 -18.16 0.37
CA GLY A 138 -8.75 -18.08 -1.08
C GLY A 138 -9.54 -16.88 -1.58
N GLN A 139 -9.79 -15.88 -0.71
CA GLN A 139 -10.51 -14.66 -1.07
C GLN A 139 -9.56 -13.62 -1.65
N TYR A 140 -9.95 -13.02 -2.76
CA TYR A 140 -9.21 -11.90 -3.33
C TYR A 140 -9.19 -10.72 -2.38
N PHE A 141 -8.07 -10.01 -2.35
CA PHE A 141 -7.92 -8.76 -1.61
C PHE A 141 -7.19 -7.70 -2.44
N ILE A 142 -7.38 -6.45 -2.06
CA ILE A 142 -6.60 -5.32 -2.55
C ILE A 142 -6.43 -4.31 -1.41
N ALA A 143 -5.25 -3.74 -1.28
CA ALA A 143 -5.04 -2.66 -0.33
C ALA A 143 -5.73 -1.40 -0.85
N VAL A 144 -6.72 -0.88 -0.11
CA VAL A 144 -7.42 0.36 -0.44
C VAL A 144 -7.08 1.42 0.61
N ASP A 145 -6.61 2.56 0.15
CA ASP A 145 -6.38 3.75 0.96
C ASP A 145 -7.30 4.90 0.51
N THR A 146 -7.12 6.08 1.08
CA THR A 146 -7.92 7.27 0.73
C THR A 146 -7.71 7.73 -0.70
N HIS A 147 -6.54 7.49 -1.31
CA HIS A 147 -6.25 7.80 -2.70
C HIS A 147 -7.03 6.89 -3.64
N ILE A 148 -6.97 5.59 -3.38
CA ILE A 148 -7.68 4.57 -4.15
C ILE A 148 -9.18 4.71 -3.97
N GLN A 149 -9.67 4.91 -2.74
CA GLN A 149 -11.09 5.10 -2.46
C GLN A 149 -11.64 6.32 -3.22
N ARG A 150 -10.93 7.44 -3.19
CA ARG A 150 -11.31 8.65 -3.93
C ARG A 150 -11.32 8.41 -5.42
N LEU A 151 -10.26 7.83 -5.98
CA LEU A 151 -10.15 7.52 -7.41
C LEU A 151 -11.30 6.62 -7.87
N ALA A 152 -11.51 5.49 -7.18
CA ALA A 152 -12.54 4.52 -7.53
C ALA A 152 -13.95 5.12 -7.51
N ASN A 153 -14.25 5.97 -6.53
CA ASN A 153 -15.52 6.66 -6.43
C ASN A 153 -15.69 7.73 -7.52
N ARG A 154 -14.68 8.59 -7.76
CA ARG A 154 -14.74 9.65 -8.76
C ARG A 154 -14.87 9.11 -10.17
N THR A 155 -14.07 8.12 -10.52
CA THR A 155 -14.12 7.52 -11.86
C THR A 155 -15.38 6.68 -12.09
N GLY A 156 -16.07 6.28 -11.04
CA GLY A 156 -17.17 5.32 -11.12
C GLY A 156 -16.71 3.88 -11.34
N TYR A 157 -15.41 3.61 -11.20
CA TYR A 157 -14.86 2.26 -11.31
C TYR A 157 -15.47 1.31 -10.25
N ALA A 158 -15.46 1.76 -8.99
CA ALA A 158 -16.03 1.02 -7.86
C ALA A 158 -16.47 2.01 -6.77
N LYS A 159 -17.77 2.27 -6.68
CA LYS A 159 -18.33 3.18 -5.67
C LYS A 159 -18.46 2.46 -4.34
N GLY A 160 -18.05 3.10 -3.25
CA GLY A 160 -18.19 2.59 -1.88
C GLY A 160 -18.14 3.73 -0.87
N LYS A 161 -19.00 3.67 0.17
CA LYS A 161 -19.02 4.66 1.25
C LYS A 161 -17.85 4.46 2.22
N THR A 162 -17.43 3.23 2.43
CA THR A 162 -16.27 2.87 3.26
C THR A 162 -15.15 2.28 2.42
N VAL A 163 -13.96 2.17 3.02
CA VAL A 163 -12.78 1.54 2.40
C VAL A 163 -13.08 0.07 2.06
N GLU A 164 -13.72 -0.65 2.98
CA GLU A 164 -14.07 -2.06 2.83
C GLU A 164 -15.07 -2.28 1.70
N GLN A 165 -16.12 -1.45 1.61
CA GLN A 165 -17.07 -1.50 0.49
C GLN A 165 -16.38 -1.20 -0.84
N THR A 166 -15.45 -0.25 -0.86
CA THR A 166 -14.67 0.09 -2.04
C THR A 166 -13.79 -1.08 -2.45
N GLU A 167 -13.09 -1.72 -1.51
CA GLU A 167 -12.29 -2.94 -1.75
C GLU A 167 -13.14 -4.04 -2.39
N GLN A 168 -14.27 -4.40 -1.78
CA GLN A 168 -15.17 -5.43 -2.31
C GLN A 168 -15.67 -5.12 -3.72
N ASN A 169 -16.04 -3.86 -3.98
CA ASN A 169 -16.52 -3.44 -5.29
C ASN A 169 -15.39 -3.37 -6.34
N ILE A 170 -14.17 -3.01 -5.97
CA ILE A 170 -13.01 -3.12 -6.85
C ILE A 170 -12.79 -4.59 -7.23
N ILE A 171 -12.76 -5.51 -6.26
CA ILE A 171 -12.59 -6.94 -6.49
C ILE A 171 -13.68 -7.50 -7.42
N LYS A 172 -14.94 -7.11 -7.18
CA LYS A 172 -16.08 -7.53 -8.01
C LYS A 172 -16.00 -7.03 -9.45
N ASN A 173 -15.53 -5.81 -9.63
CA ASN A 173 -15.53 -5.10 -10.91
C ASN A 173 -14.25 -5.32 -11.73
N THR A 174 -13.18 -5.85 -11.14
CA THR A 174 -11.92 -6.08 -11.83
C THR A 174 -11.92 -7.43 -12.55
N PRO A 175 -11.56 -7.49 -13.84
CA PRO A 175 -11.36 -8.74 -14.53
C PRO A 175 -10.32 -9.60 -13.77
N ARG A 176 -10.67 -10.85 -13.53
CA ARG A 176 -9.82 -11.79 -12.77
C ARG A 176 -8.62 -12.31 -13.59
N LYS A 177 -8.08 -11.51 -14.47
CA LYS A 177 -6.80 -11.75 -15.11
C LYS A 177 -5.71 -11.27 -14.19
N THR A 178 -4.73 -12.12 -13.94
CA THR A 178 -3.65 -11.88 -12.97
C THR A 178 -2.91 -10.57 -13.24
N GLU A 179 -2.68 -10.23 -14.51
CA GLU A 179 -2.01 -9.00 -14.93
C GLU A 179 -2.67 -7.71 -14.41
N PHE A 180 -4.02 -7.65 -14.39
CA PHE A 180 -4.72 -6.49 -13.88
C PHE A 180 -4.77 -6.49 -12.37
N PHE A 181 -5.08 -7.63 -11.76
CA PHE A 181 -5.24 -7.71 -10.31
C PHE A 181 -3.95 -7.42 -9.56
N PHE A 182 -2.82 -7.96 -10.04
CA PHE A 182 -1.53 -7.79 -9.40
C PHE A 182 -1.10 -6.32 -9.30
N ASN A 183 -1.26 -5.59 -10.39
CA ASN A 183 -0.78 -4.21 -10.50
C ASN A 183 -1.82 -3.14 -10.13
N LEU A 184 -3.08 -3.54 -9.95
CA LEU A 184 -4.21 -2.61 -9.74
C LEU A 184 -3.97 -1.63 -8.60
N HIS A 185 -3.46 -2.14 -7.46
CA HIS A 185 -3.14 -1.32 -6.30
C HIS A 185 -2.17 -0.18 -6.67
N HIS A 186 -1.08 -0.53 -7.34
CA HIS A 186 -0.04 0.44 -7.68
C HIS A 186 -0.53 1.45 -8.74
N TRP A 187 -1.23 1.01 -9.79
CA TRP A 187 -1.82 1.94 -10.75
C TRP A 187 -2.78 2.92 -10.08
N PHE A 188 -3.65 2.43 -9.22
CA PHE A 188 -4.66 3.27 -8.59
C PHE A 188 -4.07 4.23 -7.56
N ILE A 189 -3.10 3.78 -6.76
CA ILE A 189 -2.46 4.66 -5.78
C ILE A 189 -1.63 5.75 -6.45
N LEU A 190 -0.84 5.41 -7.48
CA LEU A 190 -0.03 6.38 -8.23
C LEU A 190 -0.92 7.39 -8.96
N HIS A 191 -1.95 6.93 -9.69
CA HIS A 191 -2.89 7.81 -10.36
C HIS A 191 -3.66 8.70 -9.37
N GLY A 192 -4.06 8.16 -8.23
CA GLY A 192 -4.71 8.91 -7.16
C GLY A 192 -3.81 9.93 -6.46
N ARG A 193 -2.50 9.67 -6.38
CA ARG A 193 -1.51 10.58 -5.79
C ARG A 193 -1.14 11.73 -6.72
N TYR A 194 -0.95 11.46 -8.02
CA TYR A 194 -0.30 12.40 -8.92
C TYR A 194 -1.23 13.05 -9.93
N THR A 195 -2.34 12.39 -10.30
CA THR A 195 -3.30 12.87 -11.29
C THR A 195 -4.65 13.21 -10.65
N CYS A 196 -5.33 12.21 -10.06
CA CYS A 196 -6.63 12.40 -9.43
C CYS A 196 -6.48 12.86 -7.97
N VAL A 197 -5.74 13.95 -7.75
CA VAL A 197 -5.47 14.50 -6.41
C VAL A 197 -6.74 15.02 -5.72
N ALA A 198 -6.71 15.18 -4.39
CA ALA A 198 -7.90 15.54 -3.61
C ALA A 198 -8.45 16.92 -3.99
N ARG A 199 -7.57 17.93 -4.06
CA ARG A 199 -7.89 19.29 -4.46
C ARG A 199 -7.36 19.55 -5.87
N LYS A 200 -8.18 20.08 -6.77
CA LYS A 200 -7.83 20.41 -8.16
C LYS A 200 -7.19 19.21 -8.91
N PRO A 201 -7.95 18.12 -9.16
CA PRO A 201 -7.45 17.00 -9.92
C PRO A 201 -7.04 17.45 -11.33
N LYS A 202 -5.99 16.85 -11.88
CA LYS A 202 -5.43 17.21 -13.19
C LYS A 202 -6.23 16.53 -14.32
N CYS A 203 -7.53 16.87 -14.46
CA CYS A 203 -8.43 16.19 -15.39
C CYS A 203 -8.05 16.45 -16.85
N GLY A 204 -7.63 17.66 -17.21
CA GLY A 204 -7.27 18.01 -18.58
C GLY A 204 -6.06 17.25 -19.15
N SER A 205 -5.20 16.68 -18.30
CA SER A 205 -4.09 15.81 -18.70
C SER A 205 -4.27 14.33 -18.29
N CYS A 206 -5.47 13.95 -17.84
CA CYS A 206 -5.73 12.62 -17.33
C CYS A 206 -6.00 11.63 -18.48
N ILE A 207 -5.20 10.58 -18.58
CA ILE A 207 -5.30 9.55 -19.62
C ILE A 207 -6.63 8.78 -19.66
N VAL A 208 -7.44 8.88 -18.60
CA VAL A 208 -8.75 8.23 -18.48
C VAL A 208 -9.89 9.24 -18.32
N GLU A 209 -9.66 10.49 -18.71
CA GLU A 209 -10.61 11.59 -18.55
C GLU A 209 -11.96 11.30 -19.22
N ASP A 210 -11.94 10.86 -20.46
CA ASP A 210 -13.12 10.52 -21.29
C ASP A 210 -13.90 9.28 -20.76
N LEU A 211 -13.25 8.41 -20.00
CA LEU A 211 -13.86 7.22 -19.38
C LEU A 211 -14.43 7.50 -17.98
N CYS A 212 -14.13 8.67 -17.41
CA CYS A 212 -14.36 9.00 -16.01
C CYS A 212 -15.74 9.60 -15.77
N ASP A 213 -16.48 9.08 -14.76
CA ASP A 213 -17.83 9.55 -14.38
C ASP A 213 -17.81 10.86 -13.54
N PHE A 214 -16.63 11.38 -13.17
CA PHE A 214 -16.53 12.57 -12.33
C PHE A 214 -17.09 13.80 -13.04
N LYS A 215 -18.01 14.53 -12.39
CA LYS A 215 -18.74 15.65 -12.99
C LYS A 215 -18.03 16.99 -12.84
N GLU A 216 -17.23 17.15 -11.76
CA GLU A 216 -16.52 18.39 -11.42
C GLU A 216 -15.09 18.37 -11.97
N LYS A 217 -14.93 18.02 -13.26
CA LYS A 217 -13.63 17.98 -13.91
C LYS A 217 -13.01 19.37 -13.97
N THR A 218 -11.71 19.42 -13.69
CA THR A 218 -10.90 20.65 -13.78
C THR A 218 -10.10 20.65 -15.07
N SER A 219 -10.04 21.77 -15.72
CA SER A 219 -9.14 22.03 -16.87
C SER A 219 -7.69 22.13 -16.43
#